data_1da90ca380309d95440380869baaaa89
#
_entry.id   1da90ca380309d95440380869baaaa89
#
_cell.length_a   1.000
_cell.length_b   1.000
_cell.length_c   1.000
_cell.angle_alpha   90.00
_cell.angle_beta   90.00
_cell.angle_gamma   90.00
#
_symmetry.space_group_name_H-M   'P 1'
#
loop_
_entity.id
_entity.type
_entity.pdbx_description
1 polymer ?
#
loop_
_entity_poly.entity_id
_entity_poly.type
_entity_poly.pdbx_seq_one_letter_code
_entity_poly.pdbx_strand_id
1 'polypeptide(L)'
;IGRRIEFEATAKQYRIVQTNRNTTSKSFSDGLTLPQPDVSDYGLRALSNLRRDDSRYCGSKAANLGHIRAHIKGSNVPDGFCIPFAYYQAMMDRLGINATTLAQIETQSDGDNRKRRTALLTLQKKITDAEIPSEWKHKWAEQWRNQLNSKGVFVRSSSNSEDLPNFSGAGLYTTVPNVTDENALAEAVKQSWASVFNYSAYEARRIAGLPHDSVKMSVFVQQSINA
;
A
#
# COMPACT_ATOMS: atom_id res chain seq x y z
N ILE A 1 -9.26 -26.90 13.34
CA ILE A 1 -7.88 -27.39 13.52
C ILE A 1 -7.29 -27.50 12.12
N GLY A 2 -6.33 -26.61 11.77
CA GLY A 2 -5.72 -26.56 10.45
C GLY A 2 -4.84 -27.80 10.18
N ARG A 3 -5.02 -28.40 9.02
CA ARG A 3 -4.13 -29.44 8.54
C ARG A 3 -2.93 -28.80 7.88
N ARG A 4 -1.72 -29.28 8.13
CA ARG A 4 -0.51 -28.83 7.42
C ARG A 4 -0.47 -29.48 6.04
N ILE A 5 -0.13 -28.69 5.04
CA ILE A 5 0.04 -29.13 3.66
C ILE A 5 1.45 -28.77 3.20
N GLU A 6 2.04 -29.60 2.38
CA GLU A 6 3.28 -29.34 1.67
C GLU A 6 2.97 -29.19 0.19
N PHE A 7 3.50 -28.16 -0.43
CA PHE A 7 3.35 -27.88 -1.84
C PHE A 7 4.66 -28.20 -2.56
N GLU A 8 4.63 -29.17 -3.43
CA GLU A 8 5.74 -29.53 -4.29
C GLU A 8 5.43 -29.12 -5.73
N ALA A 9 6.30 -28.35 -6.36
CA ALA A 9 6.16 -27.93 -7.75
C ALA A 9 7.41 -28.24 -8.56
N THR A 10 7.20 -28.74 -9.78
CA THR A 10 8.23 -28.92 -10.79
C THR A 10 7.82 -28.14 -12.06
N ALA A 11 8.70 -28.05 -13.04
CA ALA A 11 8.39 -27.37 -14.30
C ALA A 11 7.20 -27.97 -15.07
N LYS A 12 6.78 -29.20 -14.73
CA LYS A 12 5.74 -29.94 -15.48
C LYS A 12 4.50 -30.29 -14.65
N GLN A 13 4.60 -30.26 -13.31
CA GLN A 13 3.50 -30.67 -12.44
C GLN A 13 3.65 -30.09 -11.04
N TYR A 14 2.56 -30.04 -10.31
CA TYR A 14 2.54 -29.70 -8.89
C TYR A 14 1.76 -30.77 -8.11
N ARG A 15 2.08 -30.89 -6.83
CA ARG A 15 1.40 -31.78 -5.90
C ARG A 15 1.21 -31.10 -4.56
N ILE A 16 0.03 -31.28 -3.99
CA ILE A 16 -0.29 -30.85 -2.61
C ILE A 16 -0.47 -32.11 -1.79
N VAL A 17 0.34 -32.26 -0.74
CA VAL A 17 0.26 -33.41 0.16
C VAL A 17 0.03 -32.94 1.59
N GLN A 18 -0.75 -33.71 2.34
CA GLN A 18 -0.84 -33.50 3.77
C GLN A 18 0.45 -34.00 4.41
N THR A 19 1.09 -33.19 5.25
CA THR A 19 2.33 -33.53 5.92
C THR A 19 2.22 -33.44 7.43
N ASN A 20 2.84 -34.37 8.13
CA ASN A 20 3.03 -34.33 9.58
C ASN A 20 4.45 -33.87 9.96
N ARG A 21 5.27 -33.49 8.98
CA ARG A 21 6.62 -32.99 9.27
C ARG A 21 6.53 -31.73 10.12
N ASN A 22 7.16 -31.76 11.27
CA ASN A 22 7.46 -30.56 12.04
C ASN A 22 8.55 -29.78 11.29
N THR A 23 8.18 -29.01 10.27
CA THR A 23 9.05 -27.93 9.84
C THR A 23 9.08 -26.94 10.99
N THR A 24 10.21 -26.79 11.64
CA THR A 24 10.50 -25.61 12.44
C THR A 24 10.20 -24.43 11.52
N SER A 25 9.10 -23.75 11.77
CA SER A 25 8.85 -22.47 11.11
C SER A 25 10.04 -21.59 11.48
N LYS A 26 10.98 -21.38 10.55
CA LYS A 26 11.87 -20.22 10.67
C LYS A 26 10.92 -19.05 10.89
N SER A 27 11.02 -18.38 12.02
CA SER A 27 10.28 -17.15 12.21
C SER A 27 10.74 -16.23 11.09
N PHE A 28 9.82 -15.80 10.24
CA PHE A 28 10.11 -14.85 9.15
C PHE A 28 10.56 -13.48 9.70
N SER A 29 10.51 -13.31 11.03
CA SER A 29 10.83 -12.08 11.74
C SER A 29 12.32 -11.76 11.85
N ASP A 30 13.22 -12.74 11.63
CA ASP A 30 14.65 -12.50 11.75
C ASP A 30 15.15 -11.68 10.54
N GLY A 31 15.17 -10.34 10.70
CA GLY A 31 15.80 -9.43 9.75
C GLY A 31 14.86 -8.60 8.85
N LEU A 32 13.53 -8.71 8.97
CA LEU A 32 12.62 -7.82 8.24
C LEU A 32 12.58 -6.45 8.92
N THR A 33 13.31 -5.49 8.35
CA THR A 33 13.26 -4.09 8.77
C THR A 33 12.45 -3.30 7.76
N LEU A 34 11.36 -2.66 8.21
CA LEU A 34 10.61 -1.71 7.39
C LEU A 34 11.43 -0.42 7.22
N PRO A 35 11.60 0.07 5.98
CA PRO A 35 12.13 1.41 5.78
C PRO A 35 11.27 2.42 6.53
N GLN A 36 11.91 3.29 7.31
CA GLN A 36 11.21 4.32 8.07
C GLN A 36 10.67 5.38 7.09
N PRO A 37 9.36 5.60 7.05
CA PRO A 37 8.77 6.61 6.20
C PRO A 37 8.96 8.00 6.80
N ASP A 38 9.28 8.97 5.97
CA ASP A 38 9.25 10.38 6.35
C ASP A 38 7.83 10.91 6.13
N VAL A 39 7.18 11.27 7.21
CA VAL A 39 5.80 11.76 7.24
C VAL A 39 5.70 13.26 7.47
N SER A 40 6.81 13.99 7.40
CA SER A 40 6.85 15.43 7.63
C SER A 40 6.61 16.27 6.37
N ASP A 41 6.81 15.70 5.18
CA ASP A 41 6.77 16.43 3.91
C ASP A 41 5.47 16.17 3.12
N TYR A 42 4.69 17.25 2.92
CA TYR A 42 3.46 17.29 2.11
C TYR A 42 3.69 17.74 0.66
N GLY A 43 4.95 17.82 0.21
CA GLY A 43 5.29 18.19 -1.17
C GLY A 43 4.88 17.10 -2.16
N LEU A 44 3.96 17.40 -3.09
CA LEU A 44 3.68 16.49 -4.20
C LEU A 44 4.93 16.39 -5.10
N ARG A 45 5.25 15.17 -5.55
CA ARG A 45 6.48 14.93 -6.29
C ARG A 45 6.17 14.38 -7.67
N ALA A 46 6.54 15.12 -8.71
CA ALA A 46 6.44 14.64 -10.09
C ALA A 46 7.33 13.40 -10.29
N LEU A 47 6.86 12.43 -11.07
CA LEU A 47 7.59 11.19 -11.35
C LEU A 47 8.98 11.45 -11.94
N SER A 48 9.12 12.49 -12.78
CA SER A 48 10.40 12.90 -13.35
C SER A 48 11.47 13.24 -12.31
N ASN A 49 11.05 13.69 -11.13
CA ASN A 49 11.92 14.11 -10.04
C ASN A 49 12.19 13.00 -9.02
N LEU A 50 11.40 11.90 -9.07
CA LEU A 50 11.57 10.80 -8.12
C LEU A 50 12.82 9.98 -8.40
N ARG A 51 13.54 9.65 -7.33
CA ARG A 51 14.70 8.76 -7.30
C ARG A 51 14.49 7.69 -6.22
N ARG A 52 15.37 6.70 -6.15
CA ARG A 52 15.26 5.60 -5.17
C ARG A 52 15.15 6.08 -3.72
N ASP A 53 15.89 7.13 -3.37
CA ASP A 53 15.90 7.69 -2.02
C ASP A 53 14.56 8.35 -1.64
N ASP A 54 13.74 8.70 -2.64
CA ASP A 54 12.39 9.22 -2.42
C ASP A 54 11.40 8.15 -1.96
N SER A 55 11.82 6.89 -1.92
CA SER A 55 11.02 5.79 -1.34
C SER A 55 10.60 6.07 0.11
N ARG A 56 11.38 6.84 0.85
CA ARG A 56 11.04 7.30 2.21
C ARG A 56 9.82 8.24 2.28
N TYR A 57 9.48 8.92 1.18
CA TYR A 57 8.30 9.81 1.07
C TYR A 57 7.16 9.17 0.29
N CYS A 58 7.52 8.46 -0.78
CA CYS A 58 6.62 8.07 -1.86
C CYS A 58 6.45 6.55 -2.01
N GLY A 59 7.10 5.76 -1.16
CA GLY A 59 7.09 4.31 -1.24
C GLY A 59 7.90 3.76 -2.42
N SER A 60 8.12 2.46 -2.40
CA SER A 60 9.03 1.78 -3.33
C SER A 60 8.55 1.86 -4.78
N LYS A 61 7.25 1.69 -5.03
CA LYS A 61 6.71 1.64 -6.39
C LYS A 61 6.91 2.95 -7.15
N ALA A 62 6.52 4.08 -6.56
CA ALA A 62 6.67 5.39 -7.18
C ALA A 62 8.16 5.75 -7.38
N ALA A 63 8.98 5.53 -6.36
CA ALA A 63 10.41 5.81 -6.40
C ALA A 63 11.14 4.97 -7.46
N ASN A 64 10.85 3.67 -7.54
CA ASN A 64 11.45 2.77 -8.54
C ASN A 64 11.03 3.15 -9.96
N LEU A 65 9.76 3.49 -10.22
CA LEU A 65 9.30 3.93 -11.53
C LEU A 65 9.95 5.25 -11.95
N GLY A 66 10.09 6.21 -11.03
CA GLY A 66 10.82 7.46 -11.29
C GLY A 66 12.30 7.22 -11.61
N HIS A 67 12.94 6.32 -10.86
CA HIS A 67 14.32 5.93 -11.12
C HIS A 67 14.50 5.25 -12.48
N ILE A 68 13.61 4.33 -12.85
CA ILE A 68 13.59 3.67 -14.17
C ILE A 68 13.47 4.72 -15.28
N ARG A 69 12.49 5.62 -15.16
CA ARG A 69 12.26 6.69 -16.16
C ARG A 69 13.50 7.58 -16.34
N ALA A 70 14.22 7.86 -15.27
CA ALA A 70 15.39 8.74 -15.31
C ALA A 70 16.64 8.07 -15.90
N HIS A 71 16.81 6.77 -15.74
CA HIS A 71 18.08 6.10 -16.03
C HIS A 71 18.01 5.09 -17.18
N ILE A 72 16.83 4.59 -17.53
CA ILE A 72 16.69 3.62 -18.62
C ILE A 72 16.18 4.33 -19.87
N LYS A 73 17.10 4.53 -20.82
CA LYS A 73 16.76 5.11 -22.14
C LYS A 73 15.71 4.25 -22.84
N GLY A 74 14.68 4.90 -23.40
CA GLY A 74 13.58 4.19 -24.09
C GLY A 74 12.55 3.55 -23.16
N SER A 75 12.64 3.73 -21.83
CA SER A 75 11.61 3.29 -20.92
C SER A 75 10.30 4.05 -21.18
N ASN A 76 9.22 3.30 -21.36
CA ASN A 76 7.87 3.85 -21.63
C ASN A 76 7.06 3.96 -20.34
N VAL A 77 7.63 4.61 -19.30
CA VAL A 77 6.95 4.83 -18.03
C VAL A 77 6.02 6.03 -18.16
N PRO A 78 4.68 5.86 -18.09
CA PRO A 78 3.73 6.97 -18.17
C PRO A 78 3.97 7.98 -17.06
N ASP A 79 3.68 9.24 -17.33
CA ASP A 79 3.86 10.30 -16.35
C ASP A 79 2.95 10.17 -15.14
N GLY A 80 3.29 10.85 -14.06
CA GLY A 80 2.55 10.76 -12.82
C GLY A 80 3.18 11.60 -11.70
N PHE A 81 2.50 11.60 -10.56
CA PHE A 81 3.00 12.24 -9.36
C PHE A 81 2.66 11.42 -8.11
N CYS A 82 3.42 11.64 -7.06
CA CYS A 82 3.23 11.01 -5.77
C CYS A 82 2.51 11.95 -4.80
N ILE A 83 1.54 11.40 -4.07
CA ILE A 83 0.96 11.95 -2.85
C ILE A 83 1.67 11.27 -1.68
N PRO A 84 2.54 11.99 -0.91
CA PRO A 84 3.43 11.40 0.09
C PRO A 84 2.73 10.76 1.28
N PHE A 85 3.48 9.96 2.05
CA PHE A 85 3.04 9.33 3.31
C PHE A 85 2.47 10.31 4.34
N ALA A 86 2.93 11.56 4.33
CA ALA A 86 2.45 12.60 5.25
C ALA A 86 0.92 12.77 5.23
N TYR A 87 0.31 12.71 4.05
CA TYR A 87 -1.15 12.80 3.93
C TYR A 87 -1.87 11.58 4.55
N TYR A 88 -1.32 10.38 4.33
CA TYR A 88 -1.84 9.17 4.98
C TYR A 88 -1.75 9.29 6.50
N GLN A 89 -0.58 9.64 7.01
CA GLN A 89 -0.38 9.76 8.46
C GLN A 89 -1.33 10.78 9.07
N ALA A 90 -1.43 11.97 8.50
CA ALA A 90 -2.33 13.01 8.99
C ALA A 90 -3.81 12.56 8.97
N MET A 91 -4.22 11.77 7.95
CA MET A 91 -5.58 11.23 7.92
C MET A 91 -5.77 10.16 9.01
N MET A 92 -4.82 9.27 9.21
CA MET A 92 -4.92 8.25 10.29
C MET A 92 -4.99 8.93 11.67
N ASP A 93 -4.20 9.97 11.90
CA ASP A 93 -4.22 10.75 13.15
C ASP A 93 -5.59 11.41 13.38
N ARG A 94 -6.16 12.06 12.35
CA ARG A 94 -7.51 12.66 12.39
C ARG A 94 -8.60 11.63 12.72
N LEU A 95 -8.44 10.42 12.24
CA LEU A 95 -9.39 9.33 12.47
C LEU A 95 -9.11 8.56 13.78
N GLY A 96 -8.05 8.86 14.51
CA GLY A 96 -7.65 8.13 15.71
C GLY A 96 -7.27 6.66 15.41
N ILE A 97 -6.78 6.39 14.20
CA ILE A 97 -6.27 5.07 13.81
C ILE A 97 -4.77 5.03 14.09
N ASN A 98 -4.41 4.47 15.21
CA ASN A 98 -3.03 4.45 15.74
C ASN A 98 -2.64 3.07 16.28
N ALA A 99 -1.43 2.94 16.80
CA ALA A 99 -0.91 1.71 17.39
C ALA A 99 -1.84 1.09 18.43
N THR A 100 -2.46 1.91 19.29
CA THR A 100 -3.40 1.44 20.33
C THR A 100 -4.64 0.82 19.70
N THR A 101 -5.22 1.47 18.68
CA THR A 101 -6.40 0.96 17.94
C THR A 101 -6.08 -0.39 17.30
N LEU A 102 -4.90 -0.53 16.68
CA LEU A 102 -4.49 -1.75 16.02
C LEU A 102 -4.19 -2.87 17.02
N ALA A 103 -3.56 -2.58 18.14
CA ALA A 103 -3.34 -3.53 19.23
C ALA A 103 -4.64 -4.03 19.84
N GLN A 104 -5.66 -3.18 19.96
CA GLN A 104 -6.99 -3.57 20.41
C GLN A 104 -7.64 -4.57 19.45
N ILE A 105 -7.51 -4.36 18.13
CA ILE A 105 -8.02 -5.31 17.13
C ILE A 105 -7.35 -6.66 17.31
N GLU A 106 -6.03 -6.72 17.45
CA GLU A 106 -5.29 -7.97 17.69
C GLU A 106 -5.81 -8.69 18.93
N THR A 107 -5.90 -7.99 20.06
CA THR A 107 -6.32 -8.56 21.34
C THR A 107 -7.77 -9.04 21.30
N GLN A 108 -8.69 -8.24 20.75
CA GLN A 108 -10.12 -8.56 20.74
C GLN A 108 -10.50 -9.63 19.71
N SER A 109 -9.65 -9.85 18.72
CA SER A 109 -9.88 -10.83 17.65
C SER A 109 -8.90 -12.00 17.69
N ASP A 110 -8.18 -12.18 18.80
CA ASP A 110 -7.24 -13.29 18.94
C ASP A 110 -7.94 -14.65 18.72
N GLY A 111 -7.38 -15.45 17.83
CA GLY A 111 -7.98 -16.72 17.41
C GLY A 111 -9.28 -16.63 16.61
N ASP A 112 -9.88 -15.44 16.42
CA ASP A 112 -11.16 -15.26 15.71
C ASP A 112 -11.01 -14.43 14.43
N ASN A 113 -10.81 -15.12 13.31
CA ASN A 113 -10.67 -14.50 12.00
C ASN A 113 -11.91 -13.72 11.54
N ARG A 114 -13.12 -14.07 12.01
CA ARG A 114 -14.35 -13.35 11.64
C ARG A 114 -14.39 -11.98 12.33
N LYS A 115 -14.11 -11.96 13.64
CA LYS A 115 -14.02 -10.69 14.39
C LYS A 115 -12.97 -9.77 13.80
N ARG A 116 -11.78 -10.31 13.48
CA ARG A 116 -10.70 -9.53 12.86
C ARG A 116 -11.14 -8.95 11.52
N ARG A 117 -11.73 -9.75 10.65
CA ARG A 117 -12.26 -9.28 9.36
C ARG A 117 -13.29 -8.17 9.54
N THR A 118 -14.21 -8.31 10.47
CA THR A 118 -15.22 -7.28 10.76
C THR A 118 -14.58 -5.98 11.26
N ALA A 119 -13.61 -6.07 12.18
CA ALA A 119 -12.91 -4.91 12.70
C ALA A 119 -12.14 -4.17 11.58
N LEU A 120 -11.46 -4.90 10.70
CA LEU A 120 -10.74 -4.32 9.57
C LEU A 120 -11.68 -3.65 8.56
N LEU A 121 -12.83 -4.25 8.27
CA LEU A 121 -13.86 -3.62 7.43
C LEU A 121 -14.40 -2.32 8.06
N THR A 122 -14.52 -2.27 9.37
CA THR A 122 -14.90 -1.04 10.08
C THR A 122 -13.85 0.05 9.93
N LEU A 123 -12.54 -0.29 10.01
CA LEU A 123 -11.47 0.67 9.74
C LEU A 123 -11.48 1.16 8.29
N GLN A 124 -11.62 0.24 7.34
CA GLN A 124 -11.71 0.60 5.92
C GLN A 124 -12.87 1.58 5.67
N LYS A 125 -14.05 1.25 6.20
CA LYS A 125 -15.22 2.12 6.07
C LYS A 125 -14.98 3.50 6.71
N LYS A 126 -14.37 3.56 7.89
CA LYS A 126 -14.02 4.82 8.55
C LYS A 126 -13.11 5.69 7.69
N ILE A 127 -12.18 5.11 6.93
CA ILE A 127 -11.29 5.82 6.01
C ILE A 127 -12.04 6.26 4.76
N THR A 128 -12.84 5.37 4.16
CA THR A 128 -13.56 5.70 2.91
C THR A 128 -14.70 6.70 3.12
N ASP A 129 -15.32 6.70 4.28
CA ASP A 129 -16.37 7.68 4.64
C ASP A 129 -15.79 9.03 5.10
N ALA A 130 -14.48 9.11 5.37
CA ALA A 130 -13.87 10.34 5.86
C ALA A 130 -13.86 11.43 4.80
N GLU A 131 -14.07 12.66 5.24
CA GLU A 131 -13.91 13.84 4.39
C GLU A 131 -12.43 14.20 4.24
N ILE A 132 -11.98 14.31 3.00
CA ILE A 132 -10.65 14.85 2.68
C ILE A 132 -10.68 16.38 2.81
N PRO A 133 -9.73 17.01 3.51
CA PRO A 133 -9.62 18.45 3.57
C PRO A 133 -9.64 19.10 2.19
N SER A 134 -10.41 20.15 2.02
CA SER A 134 -10.59 20.84 0.73
C SER A 134 -9.26 21.34 0.13
N GLU A 135 -8.34 21.79 0.98
CA GLU A 135 -7.00 22.21 0.57
C GLU A 135 -6.20 21.07 -0.05
N TRP A 136 -6.34 19.83 0.46
CA TRP A 136 -5.65 18.67 -0.09
C TRP A 136 -6.25 18.30 -1.46
N LYS A 137 -7.58 18.26 -1.56
CA LYS A 137 -8.26 18.00 -2.83
C LYS A 137 -7.83 19.02 -3.90
N HIS A 138 -7.81 20.31 -3.55
CA HIS A 138 -7.37 21.37 -4.44
C HIS A 138 -5.95 21.18 -4.93
N LYS A 139 -5.02 20.92 -4.01
CA LYS A 139 -3.61 20.72 -4.31
C LYS A 139 -3.38 19.51 -5.22
N TRP A 140 -4.08 18.39 -4.97
CA TRP A 140 -3.97 17.19 -5.81
C TRP A 140 -4.57 17.40 -7.20
N ALA A 141 -5.72 18.06 -7.27
CA ALA A 141 -6.38 18.38 -8.52
C ALA A 141 -5.56 19.36 -9.37
N GLU A 142 -4.98 20.36 -8.75
CA GLU A 142 -4.08 21.33 -9.42
C GLU A 142 -2.86 20.61 -10.00
N GLN A 143 -2.18 19.74 -9.23
CA GLN A 143 -1.06 18.95 -9.70
C GLN A 143 -1.46 18.05 -10.88
N TRP A 144 -2.62 17.40 -10.80
CA TRP A 144 -3.14 16.57 -11.87
C TRP A 144 -3.41 17.38 -13.15
N ARG A 145 -4.09 18.53 -13.04
CA ARG A 145 -4.34 19.41 -14.19
C ARG A 145 -3.05 19.90 -14.83
N ASN A 146 -2.15 20.42 -14.02
CA ASN A 146 -0.92 21.06 -14.51
C ASN A 146 0.07 20.06 -15.10
N GLN A 147 0.21 18.86 -14.51
CA GLN A 147 1.19 17.89 -14.95
C GLN A 147 0.63 16.89 -15.95
N LEU A 148 -0.61 16.42 -15.78
CA LEU A 148 -1.19 15.34 -16.57
C LEU A 148 -2.30 15.81 -17.51
N ASN A 149 -2.55 17.12 -17.62
CA ASN A 149 -3.57 17.72 -18.48
C ASN A 149 -4.96 17.10 -18.27
N SER A 150 -5.33 16.78 -17.04
CA SER A 150 -6.60 16.14 -16.66
C SER A 150 -6.91 14.83 -17.42
N LYS A 151 -5.89 14.15 -17.96
CA LYS A 151 -6.07 12.82 -18.56
C LYS A 151 -6.45 11.80 -17.51
N GLY A 152 -7.17 10.77 -17.91
CA GLY A 152 -7.49 9.65 -17.03
C GLY A 152 -6.26 9.04 -16.38
N VAL A 153 -6.38 8.64 -15.11
CA VAL A 153 -5.25 8.14 -14.33
C VAL A 153 -5.59 6.81 -13.64
N PHE A 154 -4.53 6.07 -13.31
CA PHE A 154 -4.54 5.03 -12.31
C PHE A 154 -4.08 5.62 -10.99
N VAL A 155 -4.81 5.34 -9.92
CA VAL A 155 -4.42 5.68 -8.55
C VAL A 155 -3.90 4.41 -7.90
N ARG A 156 -2.58 4.37 -7.66
CA ARG A 156 -1.86 3.15 -7.29
C ARG A 156 -1.30 3.26 -5.88
N SER A 157 -1.43 2.20 -5.11
CA SER A 157 -0.72 2.06 -3.84
C SER A 157 0.80 2.10 -4.04
N SER A 158 1.50 2.75 -3.11
CA SER A 158 2.96 2.75 -3.03
C SER A 158 3.36 2.78 -1.55
N SER A 159 3.53 1.60 -0.98
CA SER A 159 3.78 1.42 0.46
C SER A 159 5.28 1.30 0.76
N ASN A 160 5.65 1.55 2.02
CA ASN A 160 6.99 1.23 2.54
C ASN A 160 7.19 -0.29 2.80
N SER A 161 6.14 -1.11 2.59
CA SER A 161 6.19 -2.56 2.81
C SER A 161 6.03 -3.40 1.55
N GLU A 162 6.07 -2.80 0.34
CA GLU A 162 5.82 -3.56 -0.90
C GLU A 162 7.01 -4.40 -1.36
N ASP A 163 8.24 -3.89 -1.22
CA ASP A 163 9.45 -4.51 -1.77
C ASP A 163 10.47 -4.81 -0.66
N LEU A 164 10.07 -5.63 0.31
CA LEU A 164 10.98 -6.05 1.38
C LEU A 164 11.64 -7.38 1.04
N PRO A 165 12.89 -7.62 1.47
CA PRO A 165 13.47 -8.95 1.41
C PRO A 165 12.57 -9.98 2.10
N ASN A 166 12.23 -11.05 1.43
CA ASN A 166 11.36 -12.14 1.93
C ASN A 166 9.90 -11.76 2.24
N PHE A 167 9.45 -10.56 1.88
CA PHE A 167 8.04 -10.16 1.97
C PHE A 167 7.63 -9.40 0.72
N SER A 168 6.70 -9.96 -0.04
CA SER A 168 6.13 -9.30 -1.21
C SER A 168 4.77 -8.72 -0.88
N GLY A 169 4.63 -7.40 -1.04
CA GLY A 169 3.36 -6.69 -0.96
C GLY A 169 2.56 -6.71 -2.27
N ALA A 170 3.04 -7.41 -3.29
CA ALA A 170 2.38 -7.45 -4.59
C ALA A 170 0.95 -8.02 -4.49
N GLY A 171 -0.02 -7.29 -5.04
CA GLY A 171 -1.43 -7.69 -5.04
C GLY A 171 -2.17 -7.53 -3.71
N LEU A 172 -1.50 -7.11 -2.64
CA LEU A 172 -2.13 -6.92 -1.32
C LEU A 172 -2.93 -5.62 -1.23
N TYR A 173 -2.55 -4.61 -1.99
CA TYR A 173 -3.10 -3.26 -1.91
C TYR A 173 -3.87 -2.88 -3.18
N THR A 174 -4.78 -1.92 -3.05
CA THR A 174 -5.70 -1.54 -4.11
C THR A 174 -5.08 -0.56 -5.09
N THR A 175 -5.32 -0.82 -6.38
CA THR A 175 -5.15 0.14 -7.47
C THR A 175 -6.53 0.48 -8.03
N VAL A 176 -6.83 1.76 -8.18
CA VAL A 176 -8.09 2.23 -8.76
C VAL A 176 -7.82 2.73 -10.20
N PRO A 177 -8.34 2.04 -11.21
CA PRO A 177 -8.17 2.44 -12.62
C PRO A 177 -9.22 3.49 -13.01
N ASN A 178 -9.02 4.11 -14.17
CA ASN A 178 -9.99 4.95 -14.87
C ASN A 178 -10.54 6.11 -14.05
N VAL A 179 -9.69 6.76 -13.25
CA VAL A 179 -10.06 7.96 -12.51
C VAL A 179 -10.00 9.16 -13.47
N THR A 180 -11.12 9.88 -13.63
CA THR A 180 -11.28 10.91 -14.66
C THR A 180 -11.72 12.28 -14.13
N ASP A 181 -12.04 12.39 -12.84
CA ASP A 181 -12.43 13.65 -12.20
C ASP A 181 -11.84 13.79 -10.78
N GLU A 182 -11.88 15.01 -10.27
CA GLU A 182 -11.24 15.38 -8.99
C GLU A 182 -11.87 14.71 -7.76
N ASN A 183 -13.19 14.49 -7.79
CA ASN A 183 -13.86 13.78 -6.70
C ASN A 183 -13.49 12.30 -6.72
N ALA A 184 -13.49 11.69 -7.91
CA ALA A 184 -13.04 10.31 -8.09
C ALA A 184 -11.58 10.14 -7.68
N LEU A 185 -10.70 11.16 -7.89
CA LEU A 185 -9.33 11.12 -7.41
C LEU A 185 -9.27 11.04 -5.87
N ALA A 186 -10.02 11.88 -5.18
CA ALA A 186 -10.07 11.88 -3.72
C ALA A 186 -10.61 10.54 -3.16
N GLU A 187 -11.66 9.99 -3.78
CA GLU A 187 -12.21 8.68 -3.42
C GLU A 187 -11.20 7.55 -3.66
N ALA A 188 -10.50 7.57 -4.79
CA ALA A 188 -9.48 6.58 -5.12
C ALA A 188 -8.28 6.63 -4.16
N VAL A 189 -7.88 7.82 -3.70
CA VAL A 189 -6.84 7.99 -2.67
C VAL A 189 -7.30 7.34 -1.36
N LYS A 190 -8.54 7.58 -0.91
CA LYS A 190 -9.10 6.95 0.30
C LYS A 190 -9.16 5.42 0.18
N GLN A 191 -9.57 4.89 -0.98
CA GLN A 191 -9.57 3.45 -1.24
C GLN A 191 -8.16 2.86 -1.17
N SER A 192 -7.17 3.54 -1.74
CA SER A 192 -5.77 3.13 -1.64
C SER A 192 -5.30 3.10 -0.18
N TRP A 193 -5.62 4.13 0.62
CA TRP A 193 -5.29 4.17 2.04
C TRP A 193 -6.01 3.08 2.85
N ALA A 194 -7.29 2.88 2.61
CA ALA A 194 -8.09 1.83 3.27
C ALA A 194 -7.54 0.43 2.98
N SER A 195 -6.91 0.22 1.83
CA SER A 195 -6.36 -1.08 1.44
C SER A 195 -5.21 -1.58 2.34
N VAL A 196 -4.59 -0.71 3.14
CA VAL A 196 -3.65 -1.11 4.20
C VAL A 196 -4.32 -2.09 5.16
N PHE A 197 -5.64 -1.96 5.36
CA PHE A 197 -6.46 -2.79 6.22
C PHE A 197 -7.21 -3.89 5.47
N ASN A 198 -6.86 -4.20 4.22
CA ASN A 198 -7.32 -5.41 3.55
C ASN A 198 -6.94 -6.62 4.39
N TYR A 199 -7.88 -7.56 4.56
CA TYR A 199 -7.65 -8.72 5.41
C TYR A 199 -6.40 -9.52 5.00
N SER A 200 -6.20 -9.73 3.70
CA SER A 200 -5.01 -10.42 3.18
C SER A 200 -3.71 -9.67 3.50
N ALA A 201 -3.70 -8.33 3.34
CA ALA A 201 -2.55 -7.50 3.66
C ALA A 201 -2.23 -7.50 5.17
N TYR A 202 -3.27 -7.44 5.99
CA TYR A 202 -3.15 -7.47 7.44
C TYR A 202 -2.60 -8.82 7.91
N GLU A 203 -3.17 -9.95 7.45
CA GLU A 203 -2.70 -11.29 7.81
C GLU A 203 -1.28 -11.57 7.30
N ALA A 204 -0.95 -11.13 6.09
CA ALA A 204 0.41 -11.28 5.57
C ALA A 204 1.44 -10.60 6.48
N ARG A 205 1.17 -9.36 6.94
CA ARG A 205 2.04 -8.66 7.88
C ARG A 205 2.10 -9.36 9.24
N ARG A 206 0.95 -9.82 9.77
CA ARG A 206 0.86 -10.55 11.03
C ARG A 206 1.72 -11.83 11.00
N ILE A 207 1.63 -12.60 9.92
CA ILE A 207 2.44 -13.82 9.72
C ILE A 207 3.93 -13.48 9.60
N ALA A 208 4.26 -12.36 8.94
CA ALA A 208 5.63 -11.89 8.79
C ALA A 208 6.19 -11.20 10.04
N GLY A 209 5.38 -11.00 11.09
CA GLY A 209 5.80 -10.31 12.30
C GLY A 209 6.05 -8.81 12.12
N LEU A 210 5.47 -8.20 11.07
CA LEU A 210 5.60 -6.77 10.78
C LEU A 210 4.60 -5.96 11.59
N PRO A 211 5.04 -4.91 12.31
CA PRO A 211 4.13 -4.04 13.05
C PRO A 211 3.14 -3.35 12.11
N HIS A 212 1.85 -3.42 12.42
CA HIS A 212 0.81 -2.86 11.56
C HIS A 212 0.84 -1.33 11.48
N ASP A 213 1.20 -0.66 12.56
CA ASP A 213 1.33 0.79 12.67
C ASP A 213 2.55 1.36 11.94
N SER A 214 3.54 0.53 11.63
CA SER A 214 4.74 0.92 10.89
C SER A 214 4.53 0.98 9.38
N VAL A 215 3.42 0.41 8.88
CA VAL A 215 3.10 0.44 7.45
C VAL A 215 2.36 1.72 7.10
N LYS A 216 2.90 2.44 6.11
CA LYS A 216 2.32 3.67 5.59
C LYS A 216 2.03 3.52 4.10
N MET A 217 1.06 4.31 3.63
CA MET A 217 0.61 4.26 2.25
C MET A 217 0.73 5.64 1.61
N SER A 218 1.68 5.81 0.71
CA SER A 218 1.66 6.89 -0.28
C SER A 218 0.84 6.46 -1.49
N VAL A 219 0.46 7.41 -2.30
CA VAL A 219 -0.33 7.14 -3.50
C VAL A 219 0.39 7.65 -4.72
N PHE A 220 0.53 6.81 -5.73
CA PHE A 220 1.08 7.17 -7.01
C PHE A 220 -0.03 7.34 -8.03
N VAL A 221 -0.26 8.61 -8.45
CA VAL A 221 -1.21 8.98 -9.49
C VAL A 221 -0.49 8.94 -10.82
N GLN A 222 -0.84 7.99 -11.68
CA GLN A 222 -0.15 7.72 -12.95
C GLN A 222 -1.10 7.85 -14.13
N GLN A 223 -0.65 8.52 -15.18
CA GLN A 223 -1.41 8.66 -16.42
C GLN A 223 -1.79 7.27 -16.98
N SER A 224 -3.06 7.12 -17.35
CA SER A 224 -3.55 5.92 -18.05
C SER A 224 -2.92 5.81 -19.44
N ILE A 225 -2.58 4.57 -19.81
CA ILE A 225 -2.24 4.24 -21.18
C ILE A 225 -3.50 3.66 -21.81
N ASN A 226 -3.97 4.24 -22.91
CA ASN A 226 -4.96 3.59 -23.76
C ASN A 226 -4.23 2.44 -24.45
N ALA A 227 -4.60 1.21 -24.13
CA ALA A 227 -4.15 0.02 -24.82
C ALA A 227 -4.95 -0.18 -26.11
#